data_b9aa7e2deb1d0beca7ad1510bfb117d7
#
_entry.id   b9aa7e2deb1d0beca7ad1510bfb117d7
#
_cell.length_a   1.000
_cell.length_b   1.000
_cell.length_c   1.000
_cell.angle_alpha   90.00
_cell.angle_beta   90.00
_cell.angle_gamma   90.00
#
_symmetry.space_group_name_H-M   'P 1'
#
loop_
_entity.id
_entity.type
_entity.pdbx_description
1 polymer ?
#
loop_
_entity_poly.entity_id
_entity_poly.type
_entity_poly.pdbx_seq_one_letter_code
_entity_poly.pdbx_strand_id
1 'polypeptide(L)'
;MGQLINDIAALQNYEEFASLNWKGSFEDYLDIVKENPNVTRTAFQRLYDMVLSYGFETYRDNKKKITHYNFFDDPKDDGYDSIFGLDIPLMRLVNVLKSAAYGYGAEKRVILLHGPVGSSKSTIARLFKKGLQRYSRQPEGALYTYEWVLPEELLHIT
;
A
#
# COMPACT_ATOMS: atom_id res chain seq x y z
N MET A 1 40.26 -0.47 -7.97
CA MET A 1 39.20 -0.97 -7.04
C MET A 1 38.47 0.14 -6.29
N GLY A 2 39.12 1.27 -5.93
CA GLY A 2 38.45 2.36 -5.21
C GLY A 2 37.36 3.13 -6.00
N GLN A 3 37.49 3.21 -7.31
CA GLN A 3 36.55 3.98 -8.14
C GLN A 3 35.20 3.30 -8.26
N LEU A 4 35.16 1.98 -8.38
CA LEU A 4 33.91 1.19 -8.44
C LEU A 4 33.10 1.26 -7.12
N ILE A 5 33.82 1.30 -5.99
CA ILE A 5 33.17 1.45 -4.66
C ILE A 5 32.58 2.86 -4.49
N ASN A 6 33.27 3.88 -4.99
CA ASN A 6 32.78 5.25 -4.98
C ASN A 6 31.60 5.44 -5.95
N ASP A 7 31.62 4.78 -7.11
CA ASP A 7 30.51 4.82 -8.06
C ASP A 7 29.26 4.11 -7.51
N ILE A 8 29.43 2.98 -6.80
CA ILE A 8 28.34 2.28 -6.11
C ILE A 8 27.82 3.12 -4.94
N ALA A 9 28.69 3.79 -4.19
CA ALA A 9 28.28 4.68 -3.11
C ALA A 9 27.52 5.92 -3.63
N ALA A 10 27.91 6.45 -4.79
CA ALA A 10 27.20 7.56 -5.45
C ALA A 10 25.81 7.17 -6.00
N LEU A 11 25.61 5.89 -6.31
CA LEU A 11 24.30 5.34 -6.72
C LEU A 11 23.35 5.10 -5.54
N GLN A 12 23.85 5.07 -4.32
CA GLN A 12 23.04 4.96 -3.11
C GLN A 12 22.56 6.35 -2.70
N ASN A 13 21.28 6.60 -2.84
CA ASN A 13 20.67 7.82 -2.35
C ASN A 13 20.54 7.75 -0.82
N TYR A 14 21.60 8.19 -0.11
CA TYR A 14 21.64 8.18 1.36
C TYR A 14 20.53 9.01 2.00
N GLU A 15 20.07 10.08 1.35
CA GLU A 15 18.99 10.93 1.84
C GLU A 15 17.66 10.19 1.75
N GLU A 16 17.41 9.51 0.64
CA GLU A 16 16.21 8.67 0.48
C GLU A 16 16.24 7.48 1.47
N PHE A 17 17.39 6.83 1.63
CA PHE A 17 17.54 5.75 2.62
C PHE A 17 17.28 6.25 4.04
N ALA A 18 17.82 7.40 4.42
CA ALA A 18 17.63 7.98 5.75
C ALA A 18 16.16 8.37 5.99
N SER A 19 15.48 8.92 4.98
CA SER A 19 14.06 9.27 5.06
C SER A 19 13.16 8.04 5.20
N LEU A 20 13.51 6.93 4.52
CA LEU A 20 12.77 5.66 4.59
C LEU A 20 13.10 4.83 5.84
N ASN A 21 14.20 5.14 6.54
CA ASN A 21 14.67 4.45 7.75
C ASN A 21 14.73 5.38 8.96
N TRP A 22 13.70 6.19 9.13
CA TRP A 22 13.57 7.07 10.28
C TRP A 22 13.65 6.28 11.60
N LYS A 23 14.37 6.83 12.57
CA LYS A 23 14.46 6.33 13.94
C LYS A 23 14.25 7.48 14.91
N GLY A 24 13.41 7.28 15.91
CA GLY A 24 13.11 8.27 16.93
C GLY A 24 12.50 7.63 18.17
N SER A 25 12.24 8.45 19.17
CA SER A 25 11.52 8.04 20.37
C SER A 25 10.03 7.86 20.10
N PHE A 26 9.31 7.30 21.07
CA PHE A 26 7.84 7.22 20.99
C PHE A 26 7.20 8.62 20.99
N GLU A 27 7.80 9.60 21.67
CA GLU A 27 7.31 10.99 21.66
C GLU A 27 7.45 11.61 20.26
N ASP A 28 8.60 11.42 19.60
CA ASP A 28 8.80 11.87 18.21
C ASP A 28 7.77 11.24 17.27
N TYR A 29 7.45 9.94 17.47
CA TYR A 29 6.39 9.28 16.69
C TYR A 29 5.01 9.90 16.95
N LEU A 30 4.68 10.27 18.19
CA LEU A 30 3.40 10.92 18.48
C LEU A 30 3.29 12.30 17.81
N ASP A 31 4.40 13.01 17.64
CA ASP A 31 4.39 14.28 16.90
C ASP A 31 4.14 14.03 15.39
N ILE A 32 4.75 13.00 14.81
CA ILE A 32 4.43 12.57 13.44
C ILE A 32 2.93 12.23 13.31
N VAL A 33 2.35 11.50 14.28
CA VAL A 33 0.90 11.16 14.26
C VAL A 33 0.02 12.41 14.34
N LYS A 34 0.41 13.43 15.10
CA LYS A 34 -0.32 14.70 15.17
C LYS A 34 -0.32 15.44 13.82
N GLU A 35 0.84 15.45 13.14
CA GLU A 35 0.99 16.10 11.84
C GLU A 35 0.30 15.30 10.71
N ASN A 36 0.46 13.97 10.72
CA ASN A 36 -0.09 13.07 9.71
C ASN A 36 -0.79 11.86 10.36
N PRO A 37 -2.09 11.96 10.73
CA PRO A 37 -2.84 10.84 11.31
C PRO A 37 -2.92 9.60 10.42
N ASN A 38 -2.64 9.72 9.12
CA ASN A 38 -2.70 8.60 8.18
C ASN A 38 -1.65 7.52 8.46
N VAL A 39 -0.59 7.83 9.19
CA VAL A 39 0.44 6.83 9.59
C VAL A 39 -0.12 5.75 10.52
N THR A 40 -1.26 5.99 11.16
CA THR A 40 -1.96 5.02 12.03
C THR A 40 -2.96 4.13 11.29
N ARG A 41 -3.08 4.26 9.98
CA ARG A 41 -4.02 3.52 9.15
C ARG A 41 -3.80 2.02 9.21
N THR A 42 -4.90 1.26 9.34
CA THR A 42 -4.89 -0.20 9.25
C THR A 42 -4.51 -0.67 7.84
N ALA A 43 -4.16 -1.95 7.70
CA ALA A 43 -3.80 -2.54 6.40
C ALA A 43 -4.90 -2.36 5.34
N PHE A 44 -6.18 -2.52 5.71
CA PHE A 44 -7.31 -2.34 4.79
C PHE A 44 -7.53 -0.88 4.41
N GLN A 45 -7.38 0.05 5.34
CA GLN A 45 -7.43 1.48 5.05
C GLN A 45 -6.33 1.88 4.09
N ARG A 46 -5.10 1.40 4.31
CA ARG A 46 -3.95 1.65 3.42
C ARG A 46 -4.17 1.09 2.02
N LEU A 47 -4.70 -0.14 1.91
CA LEU A 47 -5.05 -0.73 0.61
C LEU A 47 -6.09 0.11 -0.14
N TYR A 48 -7.11 0.56 0.55
CA TYR A 48 -8.17 1.38 -0.03
C TYR A 48 -7.64 2.76 -0.44
N ASP A 49 -6.90 3.43 0.45
CA ASP A 49 -6.30 4.74 0.18
C ASP A 49 -5.31 4.69 -0.99
N MET A 50 -4.50 3.62 -1.07
CA MET A 50 -3.60 3.37 -2.18
C MET A 50 -4.35 3.29 -3.51
N VAL A 51 -5.44 2.51 -3.59
CA VAL A 51 -6.24 2.41 -4.82
C VAL A 51 -6.79 3.78 -5.21
N LEU A 52 -7.29 4.56 -4.23
CA LEU A 52 -7.86 5.88 -4.47
C LEU A 52 -6.79 6.91 -4.89
N SER A 53 -5.55 6.78 -4.45
CA SER A 53 -4.46 7.72 -4.78
C SER A 53 -4.13 7.77 -6.28
N TYR A 54 -4.49 6.72 -7.02
CA TYR A 54 -4.36 6.70 -8.49
C TYR A 54 -5.51 7.40 -9.21
N GLY A 55 -6.56 7.79 -8.48
CA GLY A 55 -7.77 8.37 -9.05
C GLY A 55 -8.75 7.34 -9.60
N PHE A 56 -9.93 7.81 -9.93
CA PHE A 56 -10.99 6.99 -10.52
C PHE A 56 -11.92 7.83 -11.37
N GLU A 57 -12.58 7.19 -12.34
CA GLU A 57 -13.60 7.79 -13.18
C GLU A 57 -14.93 7.07 -12.99
N THR A 58 -16.02 7.80 -13.19
CA THR A 58 -17.36 7.21 -13.08
C THR A 58 -18.11 7.43 -14.37
N TYR A 59 -18.59 6.34 -14.95
CA TYR A 59 -19.41 6.37 -16.16
C TYR A 59 -20.70 5.56 -15.98
N ARG A 60 -21.61 5.69 -16.93
CA ARG A 60 -22.87 4.92 -16.95
C ARG A 60 -22.87 3.97 -18.14
N ASP A 61 -23.12 2.70 -17.85
CA ASP A 61 -23.38 1.67 -18.85
C ASP A 61 -24.68 0.96 -18.51
N ASN A 62 -25.60 0.85 -19.49
CA ASN A 62 -26.91 0.21 -19.36
C ASN A 62 -27.66 0.63 -18.07
N LYS A 63 -27.72 1.92 -17.77
CA LYS A 63 -28.33 2.54 -16.56
C LYS A 63 -27.62 2.21 -15.24
N LYS A 64 -26.53 1.47 -15.25
CA LYS A 64 -25.70 1.20 -14.07
C LYS A 64 -24.56 2.22 -13.98
N LYS A 65 -24.33 2.72 -12.78
CA LYS A 65 -23.17 3.55 -12.48
C LYS A 65 -21.98 2.63 -12.22
N ILE A 66 -20.93 2.76 -13.02
CA ILE A 66 -19.70 1.98 -12.92
C ILE A 66 -18.56 2.93 -12.56
N THR A 67 -17.71 2.51 -11.64
CA THR A 67 -16.48 3.22 -11.28
C THR A 67 -15.29 2.44 -11.81
N HIS A 68 -14.52 3.08 -12.68
CA HIS A 68 -13.23 2.62 -13.15
C HIS A 68 -12.15 3.20 -12.25
N TYR A 69 -11.24 2.36 -11.76
CA TYR A 69 -10.13 2.78 -10.89
C TYR A 69 -8.83 2.71 -11.69
N ASN A 70 -8.19 3.86 -11.90
CA ASN A 70 -6.96 3.99 -12.69
C ASN A 70 -5.79 3.14 -12.13
N PHE A 71 -5.87 2.72 -10.88
CA PHE A 71 -4.91 1.79 -10.28
C PHE A 71 -4.74 0.49 -11.10
N PHE A 72 -5.82 -0.02 -11.67
CA PHE A 72 -5.81 -1.27 -12.44
C PHE A 72 -5.32 -1.11 -13.87
N ASP A 73 -5.05 0.11 -14.32
CA ASP A 73 -4.42 0.40 -15.61
C ASP A 73 -2.89 0.33 -15.54
N ASP A 74 -2.33 0.15 -14.34
CA ASP A 74 -0.89 0.10 -14.07
C ASP A 74 -0.10 1.29 -14.65
N PRO A 75 -0.52 2.54 -14.39
CA PRO A 75 0.05 3.72 -15.05
C PRO A 75 1.52 4.00 -14.67
N LYS A 76 2.03 3.36 -13.62
CA LYS A 76 3.43 3.49 -13.17
C LYS A 76 4.40 2.53 -13.84
N ASP A 77 3.89 1.53 -14.58
CA ASP A 77 4.66 0.56 -15.35
C ASP A 77 4.17 0.51 -16.81
N ASP A 78 3.77 1.66 -17.35
CA ASP A 78 3.32 1.82 -18.74
C ASP A 78 2.23 0.82 -19.15
N GLY A 79 1.38 0.42 -18.20
CA GLY A 79 0.28 -0.50 -18.45
C GLY A 79 0.67 -1.97 -18.57
N TYR A 80 1.88 -2.37 -18.16
CA TYR A 80 2.37 -3.75 -18.29
C TYR A 80 1.42 -4.79 -17.68
N ASP A 81 0.85 -4.51 -16.51
CA ASP A 81 -0.10 -5.35 -15.80
C ASP A 81 -1.55 -4.83 -15.91
N SER A 82 -1.85 -4.01 -16.90
CA SER A 82 -3.16 -3.40 -17.10
C SER A 82 -4.27 -4.43 -17.23
N ILE A 83 -5.43 -4.18 -16.60
CA ILE A 83 -6.58 -5.08 -16.59
C ILE A 83 -7.75 -4.42 -17.32
N PHE A 84 -8.13 -4.96 -18.45
CA PHE A 84 -9.21 -4.42 -19.29
C PHE A 84 -10.51 -5.21 -19.15
N GLY A 85 -11.65 -4.51 -19.25
CA GLY A 85 -12.97 -5.11 -19.35
C GLY A 85 -13.49 -5.76 -18.06
N LEU A 86 -12.84 -5.55 -16.94
CA LEU A 86 -13.22 -6.10 -15.62
C LEU A 86 -13.70 -5.02 -14.63
N ASP A 87 -14.16 -3.88 -15.07
CA ASP A 87 -14.54 -2.75 -14.18
C ASP A 87 -15.57 -3.16 -13.12
N ILE A 88 -16.59 -3.95 -13.49
CA ILE A 88 -17.61 -4.38 -12.53
C ILE A 88 -17.04 -5.30 -11.44
N PRO A 89 -16.28 -6.37 -11.76
CA PRO A 89 -15.60 -7.17 -10.75
C PRO A 89 -14.60 -6.38 -9.90
N LEU A 90 -13.81 -5.49 -10.50
CA LEU A 90 -12.85 -4.65 -9.82
C LEU A 90 -13.51 -3.64 -8.89
N MET A 91 -14.59 -2.99 -9.34
CA MET A 91 -15.43 -2.12 -8.50
C MET A 91 -15.98 -2.87 -7.29
N ARG A 92 -16.44 -4.13 -7.46
CA ARG A 92 -16.90 -4.96 -6.33
C ARG A 92 -15.76 -5.27 -5.36
N LEU A 93 -14.57 -5.60 -5.86
CA LEU A 93 -13.39 -5.84 -5.03
C LEU A 93 -13.03 -4.59 -4.22
N VAL A 94 -12.98 -3.42 -4.85
CA VAL A 94 -12.69 -2.15 -4.16
C VAL A 94 -13.78 -1.81 -3.14
N ASN A 95 -15.05 -2.11 -3.42
CA ASN A 95 -16.13 -1.94 -2.44
C ASN A 95 -15.97 -2.86 -1.21
N VAL A 96 -15.43 -4.06 -1.36
CA VAL A 96 -15.08 -4.95 -0.24
C VAL A 96 -13.92 -4.35 0.56
N LEU A 97 -12.88 -3.84 -0.09
CA LEU A 97 -11.77 -3.15 0.57
C LEU A 97 -12.25 -1.90 1.33
N LYS A 98 -13.13 -1.11 0.70
CA LYS A 98 -13.79 0.03 1.33
C LYS A 98 -14.54 -0.38 2.59
N SER A 99 -15.36 -1.43 2.51
CA SER A 99 -16.12 -1.94 3.65
C SER A 99 -15.19 -2.39 4.79
N ALA A 100 -14.08 -3.04 4.47
CA ALA A 100 -13.06 -3.44 5.43
C ALA A 100 -12.34 -2.23 6.05
N ALA A 101 -12.02 -1.22 5.23
CA ALA A 101 -11.38 0.02 5.68
C ALA A 101 -12.25 0.80 6.69
N TYR A 102 -13.57 0.75 6.54
CA TYR A 102 -14.52 1.38 7.46
C TYR A 102 -14.98 0.48 8.63
N GLY A 103 -14.43 -0.74 8.76
CA GLY A 103 -14.77 -1.63 9.88
C GLY A 103 -16.18 -2.24 9.80
N TYR A 104 -16.76 -2.38 8.60
CA TYR A 104 -18.10 -2.94 8.42
C TYR A 104 -18.14 -4.48 8.41
N GLY A 105 -17.12 -5.12 8.96
CA GLY A 105 -17.04 -6.57 9.14
C GLY A 105 -16.41 -7.33 7.96
N ALA A 106 -16.11 -6.67 6.84
CA ALA A 106 -15.42 -7.30 5.71
C ALA A 106 -13.96 -7.65 6.01
N GLU A 107 -13.33 -6.94 6.96
CA GLU A 107 -11.96 -7.18 7.45
C GLU A 107 -11.77 -8.55 8.12
N LYS A 108 -12.88 -9.18 8.54
CA LYS A 108 -12.89 -10.51 9.17
C LYS A 108 -13.16 -11.65 8.17
N ARG A 109 -13.24 -11.35 6.88
CA ARG A 109 -13.61 -12.31 5.83
C ARG A 109 -12.44 -12.58 4.91
N VAL A 110 -12.38 -13.81 4.38
CA VAL A 110 -11.46 -14.18 3.31
C VAL A 110 -12.04 -13.72 1.99
N ILE A 111 -11.23 -13.06 1.16
CA ILE A 111 -11.58 -12.68 -0.20
C ILE A 111 -11.08 -13.77 -1.15
N LEU A 112 -12.00 -14.46 -1.82
CA LEU A 112 -11.68 -15.48 -2.82
C LEU A 112 -11.83 -14.88 -4.22
N LEU A 113 -10.72 -14.78 -4.96
CA LEU A 113 -10.73 -14.45 -6.38
C LEU A 113 -10.96 -15.73 -7.18
N HIS A 114 -12.18 -15.95 -7.64
CA HIS A 114 -12.58 -17.12 -8.42
C HIS A 114 -12.80 -16.75 -9.90
N GLY A 115 -12.38 -17.64 -10.80
CA GLY A 115 -12.57 -17.47 -12.24
C GLY A 115 -11.66 -18.40 -13.05
N PRO A 116 -11.86 -18.50 -14.38
CA PRO A 116 -11.09 -19.35 -15.26
C PRO A 116 -9.61 -18.93 -15.35
N VAL A 117 -8.79 -19.75 -15.97
CA VAL A 117 -7.40 -19.40 -16.30
C VAL A 117 -7.40 -18.16 -17.21
N GLY A 118 -6.47 -17.23 -17.01
CA GLY A 118 -6.39 -16.00 -17.80
C GLY A 118 -7.32 -14.86 -17.33
N SER A 119 -8.09 -15.02 -16.25
CA SER A 119 -8.99 -13.98 -15.73
C SER A 119 -8.30 -12.99 -14.76
N SER A 120 -7.04 -12.66 -14.98
CA SER A 120 -6.27 -11.63 -14.28
C SER A 120 -6.14 -11.76 -12.77
N LYS A 121 -6.49 -12.90 -12.15
CA LYS A 121 -6.43 -13.09 -10.69
C LYS A 121 -5.04 -12.83 -10.09
N SER A 122 -4.01 -13.44 -10.69
CA SER A 122 -2.62 -13.28 -10.28
C SER A 122 -2.11 -11.87 -10.57
N THR A 123 -2.59 -11.25 -11.65
CA THR A 123 -2.28 -9.87 -12.02
C THR A 123 -2.83 -8.90 -10.98
N ILE A 124 -4.08 -9.08 -10.53
CA ILE A 124 -4.68 -8.29 -9.43
C ILE A 124 -3.81 -8.38 -8.18
N ALA A 125 -3.41 -9.58 -7.76
CA ALA A 125 -2.57 -9.77 -6.57
C ALA A 125 -1.19 -9.10 -6.75
N ARG A 126 -0.59 -9.19 -7.93
CA ARG A 126 0.69 -8.54 -8.23
C ARG A 126 0.57 -7.02 -8.23
N LEU A 127 -0.49 -6.44 -8.79
CA LEU A 127 -0.77 -5.01 -8.75
C LEU A 127 -0.87 -4.50 -7.30
N PHE A 128 -1.63 -5.19 -6.44
CA PHE A 128 -1.72 -4.81 -5.04
C PHE A 128 -0.37 -4.85 -4.32
N LYS A 129 0.46 -5.87 -4.57
CA LYS A 129 1.82 -5.96 -3.99
C LYS A 129 2.69 -4.78 -4.45
N LYS A 130 2.75 -4.52 -5.75
CA LYS A 130 3.50 -3.40 -6.34
C LYS A 130 2.98 -2.06 -5.82
N GLY A 131 1.66 -1.89 -5.82
CA GLY A 131 1.01 -0.67 -5.34
C GLY A 131 1.33 -0.37 -3.88
N LEU A 132 1.19 -1.34 -2.98
CA LEU A 132 1.54 -1.17 -1.57
C LEU A 132 3.02 -0.88 -1.35
N GLN A 133 3.92 -1.56 -2.09
CA GLN A 133 5.35 -1.29 -2.01
C GLN A 133 5.69 0.15 -2.38
N ARG A 134 5.05 0.70 -3.41
CA ARG A 134 5.24 2.09 -3.84
C ARG A 134 4.58 3.06 -2.87
N TYR A 135 3.35 2.77 -2.45
CA TYR A 135 2.60 3.61 -1.52
C TYR A 135 3.31 3.73 -0.17
N SER A 136 3.95 2.66 0.32
CA SER A 136 4.68 2.66 1.59
C SER A 136 5.96 3.51 1.57
N ARG A 137 6.44 3.92 0.38
CA ARG A 137 7.59 4.84 0.23
C ARG A 137 7.17 6.30 0.16
N GLN A 138 5.89 6.58 0.15
CA GLN A 138 5.33 7.94 0.15
C GLN A 138 4.99 8.37 1.58
N PRO A 139 5.05 9.67 1.90
CA PRO A 139 4.71 10.16 3.24
C PRO A 139 3.31 9.75 3.70
N GLU A 140 2.33 9.74 2.77
CA GLU A 140 0.94 9.35 3.06
C GLU A 140 0.80 7.87 3.39
N GLY A 141 1.72 7.05 2.89
CA GLY A 141 1.73 5.61 3.05
C GLY A 141 2.84 5.09 3.95
N ALA A 142 3.58 5.92 4.65
CA ALA A 142 4.68 5.51 5.51
C ALA A 142 4.24 4.50 6.57
N LEU A 143 5.11 3.53 6.86
CA LEU A 143 4.92 2.52 7.88
C LEU A 143 5.99 2.68 8.94
N TYR A 144 5.56 2.66 10.18
CA TYR A 144 6.44 2.68 11.35
C TYR A 144 6.35 1.35 12.07
N THR A 145 7.48 0.90 12.61
CA THR A 145 7.57 -0.23 13.52
C THR A 145 8.22 0.22 14.81
N TYR A 146 8.10 -0.54 15.86
CA TYR A 146 8.70 -0.23 17.14
C TYR A 146 9.53 -1.41 17.64
N GLU A 147 10.54 -1.09 18.43
CA GLU A 147 11.37 -2.04 19.13
C GLU A 147 11.32 -1.71 20.63
N TRP A 148 11.14 -2.73 21.47
CA TRP A 148 11.22 -2.60 22.91
C TRP A 148 12.67 -2.78 23.33
N VAL A 149 13.28 -1.72 23.84
CA VAL A 149 14.60 -1.78 24.46
C VAL A 149 14.40 -1.95 25.97
N LEU A 150 14.51 -3.20 26.44
CA LEU A 150 14.39 -3.50 27.86
C LEU A 150 15.75 -3.36 28.54
N PRO A 151 15.82 -2.81 29.77
CA PRO A 151 17.03 -2.87 30.58
C PRO A 151 17.50 -4.30 30.77
N GLU A 152 18.81 -4.53 30.78
CA GLU A 152 19.40 -5.86 30.96
C GLU A 152 18.89 -6.60 32.20
N GLU A 153 18.58 -5.84 33.27
CA GLU A 153 18.03 -6.36 34.53
C GLU A 153 16.65 -7.05 34.35
N LEU A 154 15.88 -6.69 33.34
CA LEU A 154 14.57 -7.29 33.05
C LEU A 154 14.65 -8.50 32.10
N LEU A 155 15.78 -8.71 31.43
CA LEU A 155 15.98 -9.85 30.51
C LEU A 155 16.18 -11.20 31.25
N HIS A 156 16.39 -11.19 32.55
CA HIS A 156 16.64 -12.37 33.39
C HIS A 156 15.45 -12.80 34.25
N ILE A 157 14.27 -12.21 34.05
CA ILE A 157 13.02 -12.64 34.68
C ILE A 157 12.39 -13.74 33.80
N THR A 158 12.80 -14.98 34.00
CA THR A 158 12.15 -16.21 33.51
C THR A 158 11.44 -16.91 34.64
#